data_1b550407a12f39cf3ad32370e8a02413
#
_entry.id   1b550407a12f39cf3ad32370e8a02413
#
_cell.length_a   1.000
_cell.length_b   1.000
_cell.length_c   1.000
_cell.angle_alpha   90.00
_cell.angle_beta   90.00
_cell.angle_gamma   90.00
#
_symmetry.space_group_name_H-M   'P 1'
#
loop_
_entity.id
_entity.type
_entity.pdbx_description
1 polymer ?
#
loop_
_entity_poly.entity_id
_entity_poly.type
_entity_poly.pdbx_seq_one_letter_code
_entity_poly.pdbx_strand_id
1 'polypeptide(L)'
;HAVGNHLLSTKPDARVMYMTSEQFVGGFVGALQQGKIDDFKKECRSLDLLLVDDIHLLAGKEASLVEFFYTFNALLDESKQIILTSDRYPKELTELDARLVSRFSWGLSVAVEPPELETRIEILLKKASSSEVDLPRNCALFIAQQVMANVRELEGALNKVIATARFKGVDISLEIIKESLKDVLAIRARTINIENIQRVVVEYFRIPLKELNGPKRTRIYARPRQMAMGLARELTNESFPDIGLAFGGRDHSTVMHACEKVQELRNSDPNFAEDYHNLLKLLQT
;
A
#
# COMPACT_ATOMS: atom_id res chain seq x y z
N HIS A 1 -4.85 -11.46 -12.16
CA HIS A 1 -5.43 -11.57 -13.51
C HIS A 1 -4.38 -11.40 -14.62
N ALA A 2 -3.47 -10.42 -14.55
CA ALA A 2 -2.49 -10.15 -15.63
C ALA A 2 -1.67 -11.39 -16.04
N VAL A 3 -1.13 -12.12 -15.06
CA VAL A 3 -0.33 -13.33 -15.31
C VAL A 3 -1.19 -14.44 -15.94
N GLY A 4 -2.43 -14.64 -15.47
CA GLY A 4 -3.34 -15.62 -16.05
C GLY A 4 -3.67 -15.29 -17.52
N ASN A 5 -3.98 -14.02 -17.81
CA ASN A 5 -4.23 -13.56 -19.17
C ASN A 5 -2.99 -13.69 -20.07
N HIS A 6 -1.80 -13.43 -19.53
CA HIS A 6 -0.55 -13.62 -20.27
C HIS A 6 -0.32 -15.11 -20.60
N LEU A 7 -0.54 -16.00 -19.64
CA LEU A 7 -0.40 -17.43 -19.91
C LEU A 7 -1.39 -17.89 -21.00
N LEU A 8 -2.64 -17.50 -20.91
CA LEU A 8 -3.68 -17.84 -21.91
C LEU A 8 -3.37 -17.26 -23.29
N SER A 9 -2.73 -16.09 -23.38
CA SER A 9 -2.30 -15.53 -24.67
C SER A 9 -1.15 -16.31 -25.32
N THR A 10 -0.29 -16.95 -24.52
CA THR A 10 0.85 -17.75 -25.01
C THR A 10 0.50 -19.22 -25.13
N LYS A 11 -0.39 -19.74 -24.32
CA LYS A 11 -0.85 -21.13 -24.28
C LYS A 11 -2.37 -21.16 -24.11
N PRO A 12 -3.15 -21.05 -25.21
CA PRO A 12 -4.63 -20.94 -25.16
C PRO A 12 -5.33 -22.11 -24.48
N ASP A 13 -4.76 -23.31 -24.54
CA ASP A 13 -5.33 -24.54 -23.95
C ASP A 13 -4.96 -24.71 -22.46
N ALA A 14 -4.21 -23.78 -21.86
CA ALA A 14 -3.84 -23.85 -20.46
C ALA A 14 -5.06 -23.76 -19.54
N ARG A 15 -5.11 -24.63 -18.54
CA ARG A 15 -6.14 -24.57 -17.49
C ARG A 15 -5.69 -23.61 -16.41
N VAL A 16 -6.30 -22.42 -16.42
CA VAL A 16 -6.02 -21.35 -15.47
C VAL A 16 -7.22 -21.14 -14.56
N MET A 17 -7.00 -21.17 -13.25
CA MET A 17 -8.04 -20.89 -12.26
C MET A 17 -7.59 -19.73 -11.35
N TYR A 18 -8.46 -18.74 -11.23
CA TYR A 18 -8.35 -17.67 -10.23
C TYR A 18 -9.49 -17.80 -9.24
N MET A 19 -9.15 -17.77 -7.96
CA MET A 19 -10.13 -17.76 -6.88
C MET A 19 -9.60 -16.99 -5.67
N THR A 20 -10.50 -16.52 -4.82
CA THR A 20 -10.15 -16.07 -3.47
C THR A 20 -10.05 -17.27 -2.53
N SER A 21 -9.35 -17.11 -1.41
CA SER A 21 -9.31 -18.15 -0.37
C SER A 21 -10.70 -18.54 0.11
N GLU A 22 -11.63 -17.60 0.20
CA GLU A 22 -13.02 -17.87 0.58
C GLU A 22 -13.75 -18.73 -0.46
N GLN A 23 -13.51 -18.49 -1.76
CA GLN A 23 -14.07 -19.29 -2.83
C GLN A 23 -13.51 -20.74 -2.80
N PHE A 24 -12.22 -20.90 -2.49
CA PHE A 24 -11.64 -22.22 -2.28
C PHE A 24 -12.33 -22.95 -1.13
N VAL A 25 -12.48 -22.30 0.03
CA VAL A 25 -13.17 -22.88 1.20
C VAL A 25 -14.61 -23.22 0.86
N GLY A 26 -15.36 -22.33 0.22
CA GLY A 26 -16.74 -22.55 -0.19
C GLY A 26 -16.90 -23.71 -1.17
N GLY A 27 -16.02 -23.78 -2.17
CA GLY A 27 -15.98 -24.88 -3.14
C GLY A 27 -15.68 -26.23 -2.48
N PHE A 28 -14.69 -26.27 -1.60
CA PHE A 28 -14.33 -27.48 -0.84
C PHE A 28 -15.48 -27.96 0.05
N VAL A 29 -16.06 -27.06 0.86
CA VAL A 29 -17.18 -27.41 1.76
C VAL A 29 -18.41 -27.83 0.96
N GLY A 30 -18.73 -27.12 -0.13
CA GLY A 30 -19.85 -27.49 -1.01
C GLY A 30 -19.65 -28.86 -1.66
N ALA A 31 -18.46 -29.16 -2.14
CA ALA A 31 -18.12 -30.46 -2.71
C ALA A 31 -18.23 -31.59 -1.67
N LEU A 32 -17.78 -31.32 -0.44
CA LEU A 32 -17.91 -32.28 0.67
C LEU A 32 -19.38 -32.60 0.99
N GLN A 33 -20.21 -31.56 1.10
CA GLN A 33 -21.64 -31.72 1.37
C GLN A 33 -22.41 -32.45 0.26
N GLN A 34 -21.94 -32.33 -1.00
CA GLN A 34 -22.53 -32.99 -2.16
C GLN A 34 -21.94 -34.38 -2.46
N GLY A 35 -20.95 -34.82 -1.70
CA GLY A 35 -20.24 -36.08 -1.97
C GLY A 35 -19.37 -36.07 -3.23
N LYS A 36 -18.98 -34.86 -3.71
CA LYS A 36 -18.20 -34.62 -4.94
C LYS A 36 -16.76 -34.16 -4.66
N ILE A 37 -16.24 -34.54 -3.53
CA ILE A 37 -14.91 -34.07 -3.09
C ILE A 37 -13.80 -34.48 -4.04
N ASP A 38 -13.89 -35.70 -4.64
CA ASP A 38 -12.89 -36.19 -5.57
C ASP A 38 -12.89 -35.42 -6.89
N ASP A 39 -14.06 -34.97 -7.35
CA ASP A 39 -14.16 -34.10 -8.53
C ASP A 39 -13.49 -32.74 -8.27
N PHE A 40 -13.75 -32.11 -7.13
CA PHE A 40 -13.11 -30.87 -6.72
C PHE A 40 -11.58 -31.00 -6.66
N LYS A 41 -11.09 -32.06 -6.01
CA LYS A 41 -9.66 -32.35 -5.93
C LYS A 41 -9.04 -32.51 -7.31
N LYS A 42 -9.68 -33.30 -8.19
CA LYS A 42 -9.22 -33.54 -9.55
C LYS A 42 -9.18 -32.24 -10.36
N GLU A 43 -10.20 -31.43 -10.25
CA GLU A 43 -10.26 -30.12 -10.92
C GLU A 43 -9.09 -29.24 -10.48
N CYS A 44 -8.93 -29.01 -9.17
CA CYS A 44 -7.88 -28.15 -8.65
C CYS A 44 -6.46 -28.65 -8.98
N ARG A 45 -6.24 -29.98 -8.97
CA ARG A 45 -4.92 -30.56 -9.23
C ARG A 45 -4.58 -30.70 -10.73
N SER A 46 -5.58 -30.53 -11.61
CA SER A 46 -5.37 -30.61 -13.07
C SER A 46 -5.00 -29.27 -13.72
N LEU A 47 -4.82 -28.22 -12.94
CA LEU A 47 -4.54 -26.87 -13.43
C LEU A 47 -3.10 -26.71 -13.91
N ASP A 48 -2.89 -25.86 -14.91
CA ASP A 48 -1.56 -25.41 -15.32
C ASP A 48 -1.12 -24.17 -14.54
N LEU A 49 -2.10 -23.37 -14.09
CA LEU A 49 -1.87 -22.19 -13.23
C LEU A 49 -3.02 -22.05 -12.23
N LEU A 50 -2.67 -22.01 -10.95
CA LEU A 50 -3.58 -21.68 -9.86
C LEU A 50 -3.21 -20.30 -9.28
N LEU A 51 -4.18 -19.38 -9.27
CA LEU A 51 -4.04 -18.08 -8.63
C LEU A 51 -5.01 -18.03 -7.44
N VAL A 52 -4.47 -17.84 -6.22
CA VAL A 52 -5.29 -17.71 -5.00
C VAL A 52 -5.02 -16.36 -4.35
N ASP A 53 -6.10 -15.59 -4.23
CA ASP A 53 -6.05 -14.26 -3.62
C ASP A 53 -6.33 -14.36 -2.11
N ASP A 54 -5.62 -13.52 -1.34
CA ASP A 54 -5.77 -13.38 0.10
C ASP A 54 -5.58 -14.70 0.88
N ILE A 55 -4.45 -15.41 0.64
CA ILE A 55 -4.18 -16.72 1.24
C ILE A 55 -4.24 -16.73 2.78
N HIS A 56 -3.99 -15.59 3.42
CA HIS A 56 -4.07 -15.43 4.88
C HIS A 56 -5.48 -15.73 5.43
N LEU A 57 -6.55 -15.59 4.62
CA LEU A 57 -7.93 -15.89 5.02
C LEU A 57 -8.24 -17.39 5.16
N LEU A 58 -7.30 -18.28 4.83
CA LEU A 58 -7.39 -19.70 5.18
C LEU A 58 -7.10 -19.97 6.66
N ALA A 59 -6.57 -19.01 7.39
CA ALA A 59 -6.34 -19.13 8.84
C ALA A 59 -7.62 -19.54 9.57
N GLY A 60 -7.52 -20.52 10.49
CA GLY A 60 -8.65 -21.06 11.24
C GLY A 60 -9.61 -21.97 10.45
N LYS A 61 -9.32 -22.27 9.17
CA LYS A 61 -10.11 -23.19 8.33
C LYS A 61 -9.39 -24.54 8.17
N GLU A 62 -9.14 -25.26 9.26
CA GLU A 62 -8.25 -26.43 9.32
C GLU A 62 -8.46 -27.46 8.20
N ALA A 63 -9.70 -27.91 7.95
CA ALA A 63 -9.99 -28.90 6.94
C ALA A 63 -9.68 -28.40 5.51
N SER A 64 -10.02 -27.14 5.21
CA SER A 64 -9.74 -26.51 3.92
C SER A 64 -8.26 -26.23 3.76
N LEU A 65 -7.55 -25.88 4.84
CA LEU A 65 -6.12 -25.65 4.85
C LEU A 65 -5.35 -26.94 4.53
N VAL A 66 -5.76 -28.07 5.11
CA VAL A 66 -5.19 -29.39 4.80
C VAL A 66 -5.40 -29.75 3.33
N GLU A 67 -6.59 -29.55 2.78
CA GLU A 67 -6.84 -29.85 1.36
C GLU A 67 -6.05 -28.89 0.45
N PHE A 68 -5.97 -27.60 0.83
CA PHE A 68 -5.13 -26.66 0.10
C PHE A 68 -3.66 -27.10 0.08
N PHE A 69 -3.13 -27.56 1.21
CA PHE A 69 -1.77 -28.10 1.29
C PHE A 69 -1.53 -29.27 0.31
N TYR A 70 -2.48 -30.21 0.23
CA TYR A 70 -2.36 -31.32 -0.72
C TYR A 70 -2.47 -30.86 -2.18
N THR A 71 -3.38 -29.94 -2.48
CA THR A 71 -3.52 -29.36 -3.81
C THR A 71 -2.26 -28.60 -4.21
N PHE A 72 -1.71 -27.77 -3.32
CA PHE A 72 -0.49 -27.02 -3.53
C PHE A 72 0.71 -27.94 -3.84
N ASN A 73 0.89 -28.98 -3.04
CA ASN A 73 1.99 -29.95 -3.28
C ASN A 73 1.80 -30.73 -4.60
N ALA A 74 0.60 -31.17 -4.91
CA ALA A 74 0.34 -31.92 -6.16
C ALA A 74 0.68 -31.05 -7.39
N LEU A 75 0.33 -29.76 -7.37
CA LEU A 75 0.68 -28.84 -8.46
C LEU A 75 2.19 -28.58 -8.54
N LEU A 76 2.87 -28.42 -7.39
CA LEU A 76 4.33 -28.26 -7.38
C LEU A 76 5.07 -29.51 -7.90
N ASP A 77 4.64 -30.67 -7.48
CA ASP A 77 5.25 -31.96 -7.90
C ASP A 77 5.13 -32.18 -9.43
N GLU A 78 4.05 -31.65 -10.04
CA GLU A 78 3.86 -31.61 -11.48
C GLU A 78 4.49 -30.38 -12.18
N SER A 79 5.28 -29.57 -11.44
CA SER A 79 5.91 -28.34 -11.96
C SER A 79 4.91 -27.36 -12.54
N LYS A 80 3.70 -27.29 -11.98
CA LYS A 80 2.68 -26.30 -12.33
C LYS A 80 2.94 -24.97 -11.62
N GLN A 81 2.42 -23.89 -12.19
CA GLN A 81 2.59 -22.57 -11.63
C GLN A 81 1.51 -22.27 -10.58
N ILE A 82 1.93 -21.73 -9.45
CA ILE A 82 1.02 -21.24 -8.40
C ILE A 82 1.39 -19.79 -8.10
N ILE A 83 0.39 -18.93 -7.96
CA ILE A 83 0.55 -17.55 -7.53
C ILE A 83 -0.40 -17.30 -6.37
N LEU A 84 0.16 -16.85 -5.25
CA LEU A 84 -0.57 -16.52 -4.04
C LEU A 84 -0.41 -15.05 -3.75
N THR A 85 -1.45 -14.41 -3.24
CA THR A 85 -1.34 -13.05 -2.67
C THR A 85 -1.61 -13.08 -1.18
N SER A 86 -1.04 -12.13 -0.46
CA SER A 86 -1.26 -11.93 0.97
C SER A 86 -1.00 -10.46 1.34
N ASP A 87 -1.61 -9.98 2.41
CA ASP A 87 -1.32 -8.69 3.02
C ASP A 87 -0.04 -8.70 3.89
N ARG A 88 0.55 -9.88 4.14
CA ARG A 88 1.71 -10.11 5.00
C ARG A 88 2.71 -11.06 4.33
N TYR A 89 3.97 -10.96 4.75
CA TYR A 89 4.99 -11.91 4.29
C TYR A 89 4.70 -13.34 4.79
N PRO A 90 5.13 -14.39 4.05
CA PRO A 90 4.88 -15.78 4.45
C PRO A 90 5.27 -16.08 5.90
N LYS A 91 6.39 -15.53 6.39
CA LYS A 91 6.87 -15.75 7.77
C LYS A 91 6.00 -15.10 8.85
N GLU A 92 5.16 -14.14 8.48
CA GLU A 92 4.24 -13.45 9.38
C GLU A 92 2.87 -14.14 9.48
N LEU A 93 2.63 -15.15 8.65
CA LEU A 93 1.39 -15.95 8.63
C LEU A 93 1.43 -17.03 9.73
N THR A 94 1.54 -16.60 10.98
CA THR A 94 1.70 -17.49 12.13
C THR A 94 0.48 -18.37 12.42
N GLU A 95 -0.68 -17.99 11.89
CA GLU A 95 -1.92 -18.74 12.03
C GLU A 95 -2.05 -19.89 11.00
N LEU A 96 -1.16 -19.96 10.02
CA LEU A 96 -1.12 -21.04 9.04
C LEU A 96 -0.18 -22.18 9.50
N ASP A 97 -0.40 -23.37 8.96
CA ASP A 97 0.48 -24.53 9.22
C ASP A 97 1.94 -24.20 8.81
N ALA A 98 2.88 -24.46 9.72
CA ALA A 98 4.30 -24.17 9.51
C ALA A 98 4.87 -24.83 8.23
N ARG A 99 4.33 -25.97 7.82
CA ARG A 99 4.71 -26.64 6.57
C ARG A 99 4.33 -25.83 5.34
N LEU A 100 3.13 -25.21 5.34
CA LEU A 100 2.70 -24.31 4.27
C LEU A 100 3.56 -23.04 4.24
N VAL A 101 3.78 -22.40 5.38
CA VAL A 101 4.62 -21.21 5.51
C VAL A 101 6.03 -21.48 4.98
N SER A 102 6.60 -22.64 5.32
CA SER A 102 7.91 -23.05 4.79
C SER A 102 7.91 -23.20 3.26
N ARG A 103 6.87 -23.80 2.69
CA ARG A 103 6.72 -23.97 1.22
C ARG A 103 6.53 -22.63 0.51
N PHE A 104 5.73 -21.71 1.08
CA PHE A 104 5.56 -20.38 0.53
C PHE A 104 6.87 -19.57 0.54
N SER A 105 7.67 -19.73 1.58
CA SER A 105 8.97 -19.08 1.70
C SER A 105 10.03 -19.63 0.73
N TRP A 106 9.81 -20.80 0.15
CA TRP A 106 10.71 -21.41 -0.84
C TRP A 106 10.49 -20.83 -2.25
N GLY A 107 9.31 -20.29 -2.53
CA GLY A 107 8.99 -19.59 -3.78
C GLY A 107 9.55 -18.17 -3.85
N LEU A 108 9.34 -17.52 -4.98
CA LEU A 108 9.65 -16.09 -5.14
C LEU A 108 8.59 -15.24 -4.42
N SER A 109 8.99 -14.52 -3.39
CA SER A 109 8.15 -13.53 -2.72
C SER A 109 8.53 -12.13 -3.17
N VAL A 110 7.55 -11.38 -3.65
CA VAL A 110 7.73 -10.00 -4.15
C VAL A 110 6.76 -9.08 -3.43
N ALA A 111 7.27 -8.04 -2.79
CA ALA A 111 6.43 -6.98 -2.24
C ALA A 111 5.91 -6.08 -3.36
N VAL A 112 4.61 -5.79 -3.34
CA VAL A 112 3.98 -4.82 -4.23
C VAL A 112 3.80 -3.52 -3.45
N GLU A 113 4.72 -2.60 -3.65
CA GLU A 113 4.70 -1.29 -3.00
C GLU A 113 3.63 -0.38 -3.62
N PRO A 114 3.12 0.61 -2.86
CA PRO A 114 2.27 1.65 -3.43
C PRO A 114 2.95 2.33 -4.62
N PRO A 115 2.21 2.66 -5.69
CA PRO A 115 2.81 3.26 -6.87
C PRO A 115 3.36 4.66 -6.61
N GLU A 116 4.43 5.02 -7.30
CA GLU A 116 5.00 6.37 -7.29
C GLU A 116 4.03 7.40 -7.87
N LEU A 117 4.29 8.69 -7.63
CA LEU A 117 3.39 9.79 -8.02
C LEU A 117 3.03 9.76 -9.51
N GLU A 118 4.02 9.60 -10.39
CA GLU A 118 3.80 9.55 -11.85
C GLU A 118 2.92 8.36 -12.25
N THR A 119 3.18 7.20 -11.68
CA THR A 119 2.37 6.00 -11.89
C THR A 119 0.93 6.20 -11.40
N ARG A 120 0.72 6.87 -10.26
CA ARG A 120 -0.63 7.21 -9.77
C ARG A 120 -1.38 8.12 -10.73
N ILE A 121 -0.69 9.13 -11.30
CA ILE A 121 -1.28 10.03 -12.30
C ILE A 121 -1.73 9.23 -13.54
N GLU A 122 -0.87 8.38 -14.07
CA GLU A 122 -1.20 7.56 -15.25
C GLU A 122 -2.35 6.57 -14.97
N ILE A 123 -2.42 5.99 -13.77
CA ILE A 123 -3.55 5.15 -13.34
C ILE A 123 -4.86 5.96 -13.37
N LEU A 124 -4.86 7.18 -12.79
CA LEU A 124 -6.03 8.05 -12.77
C LEU A 124 -6.50 8.43 -14.18
N LEU A 125 -5.57 8.85 -15.06
CA LEU A 125 -5.88 9.22 -16.43
C LEU A 125 -6.47 8.04 -17.22
N LYS A 126 -5.86 6.86 -17.10
CA LYS A 126 -6.34 5.64 -17.76
C LYS A 126 -7.72 5.22 -17.26
N LYS A 127 -7.95 5.29 -15.94
CA LYS A 127 -9.26 4.94 -15.35
C LYS A 127 -10.35 5.95 -15.72
N ALA A 128 -10.03 7.24 -15.75
CA ALA A 128 -10.95 8.29 -16.21
C ALA A 128 -11.34 8.07 -17.68
N SER A 129 -10.37 7.80 -18.55
CA SER A 129 -10.60 7.48 -19.97
C SER A 129 -11.48 6.24 -20.14
N SER A 130 -11.25 5.18 -19.34
CA SER A 130 -12.10 3.96 -19.36
C SER A 130 -13.53 4.23 -18.89
N SER A 131 -13.78 5.32 -18.16
CA SER A 131 -15.09 5.78 -17.71
C SER A 131 -15.70 6.86 -18.62
N GLU A 132 -15.06 7.10 -19.78
CA GLU A 132 -15.46 8.13 -20.76
C GLU A 132 -15.53 9.55 -20.15
N VAL A 133 -14.57 9.87 -19.26
CA VAL A 133 -14.48 11.16 -18.57
C VAL A 133 -13.15 11.82 -18.89
N ASP A 134 -13.20 13.10 -19.28
CA ASP A 134 -12.01 13.90 -19.43
C ASP A 134 -11.51 14.36 -18.04
N LEU A 135 -10.29 13.96 -17.70
CA LEU A 135 -9.62 14.33 -16.46
C LEU A 135 -8.36 15.14 -16.79
N PRO A 136 -8.36 16.46 -16.59
CA PRO A 136 -7.17 17.27 -16.80
C PRO A 136 -5.96 16.79 -15.98
N ARG A 137 -4.75 16.81 -16.57
CA ARG A 137 -3.54 16.29 -15.90
C ARG A 137 -3.23 16.99 -14.57
N ASN A 138 -3.49 18.29 -14.45
CA ASN A 138 -3.36 19.02 -13.19
C ASN A 138 -4.34 18.54 -12.11
N CYS A 139 -5.54 18.12 -12.50
CA CYS A 139 -6.55 17.50 -11.64
C CYS A 139 -6.10 16.10 -11.19
N ALA A 140 -5.59 15.29 -12.12
CA ALA A 140 -5.01 13.98 -11.80
C ALA A 140 -3.82 14.12 -10.84
N LEU A 141 -2.91 15.08 -11.08
CA LEU A 141 -1.80 15.39 -10.18
C LEU A 141 -2.29 15.73 -8.77
N PHE A 142 -3.30 16.60 -8.65
CA PHE A 142 -3.84 16.98 -7.35
C PHE A 142 -4.41 15.77 -6.60
N ILE A 143 -5.23 14.93 -7.24
CA ILE A 143 -5.77 13.71 -6.62
C ILE A 143 -4.61 12.78 -6.20
N ALA A 144 -3.64 12.51 -7.07
CA ALA A 144 -2.49 11.65 -6.82
C ALA A 144 -1.62 12.12 -5.65
N GLN A 145 -1.53 13.43 -5.43
CA GLN A 145 -0.83 14.02 -4.28
C GLN A 145 -1.62 13.88 -2.98
N GLN A 146 -2.95 13.86 -3.04
CA GLN A 146 -3.78 13.78 -1.84
C GLN A 146 -4.03 12.33 -1.39
N VAL A 147 -4.06 11.36 -2.33
CA VAL A 147 -4.36 9.95 -2.05
C VAL A 147 -3.12 9.12 -2.35
N MET A 148 -2.44 8.66 -1.30
CA MET A 148 -1.15 7.97 -1.40
C MET A 148 -1.18 6.52 -0.93
N ALA A 149 -2.18 6.11 -0.15
CA ALA A 149 -2.17 4.85 0.57
C ALA A 149 -2.18 3.62 -0.35
N ASN A 150 -3.09 3.57 -1.31
CA ASN A 150 -3.17 2.45 -2.26
C ASN A 150 -4.01 2.81 -3.50
N VAL A 151 -3.94 1.92 -4.52
CA VAL A 151 -4.67 2.12 -5.79
C VAL A 151 -6.18 2.06 -5.60
N ARG A 152 -6.70 1.26 -4.65
CA ARG A 152 -8.15 1.17 -4.38
C ARG A 152 -8.70 2.50 -3.86
N GLU A 153 -7.99 3.15 -2.94
CA GLU A 153 -8.37 4.48 -2.46
C GLU A 153 -8.27 5.54 -3.56
N LEU A 154 -7.24 5.45 -4.41
CA LEU A 154 -7.06 6.32 -5.55
C LEU A 154 -8.23 6.22 -6.54
N GLU A 155 -8.66 5.00 -6.87
CA GLU A 155 -9.84 4.74 -7.70
C GLU A 155 -11.13 5.20 -7.00
N GLY A 156 -11.27 4.96 -5.71
CA GLY A 156 -12.41 5.43 -4.91
C GLY A 156 -12.54 6.95 -4.93
N ALA A 157 -11.42 7.67 -4.78
CA ALA A 157 -11.37 9.13 -4.86
C ALA A 157 -11.78 9.63 -6.26
N LEU A 158 -11.24 9.02 -7.32
CA LEU A 158 -11.63 9.35 -8.70
C LEU A 158 -13.13 9.12 -8.93
N ASN A 159 -13.66 7.97 -8.53
CA ASN A 159 -15.08 7.66 -8.69
C ASN A 159 -15.97 8.67 -7.96
N LYS A 160 -15.57 9.13 -6.76
CA LYS A 160 -16.29 10.16 -6.01
C LYS A 160 -16.29 11.51 -6.75
N VAL A 161 -15.16 11.88 -7.35
CA VAL A 161 -15.03 13.09 -8.17
C VAL A 161 -15.91 13.01 -9.41
N ILE A 162 -15.86 11.89 -10.15
CA ILE A 162 -16.68 11.66 -11.34
C ILE A 162 -18.18 11.72 -10.99
N ALA A 163 -18.59 11.05 -9.91
CA ALA A 163 -19.98 11.08 -9.46
C ALA A 163 -20.45 12.50 -9.13
N THR A 164 -19.62 13.28 -8.43
CA THR A 164 -19.94 14.68 -8.09
C THR A 164 -20.07 15.57 -9.32
N ALA A 165 -19.13 15.46 -10.27
CA ALA A 165 -19.16 16.22 -11.52
C ALA A 165 -20.40 15.89 -12.36
N ARG A 166 -20.72 14.60 -12.52
CA ARG A 166 -21.93 14.12 -13.22
C ARG A 166 -23.21 14.59 -12.54
N PHE A 167 -23.29 14.52 -11.22
CA PHE A 167 -24.46 14.98 -10.45
C PHE A 167 -24.71 16.48 -10.64
N LYS A 168 -23.63 17.28 -10.71
CA LYS A 168 -23.73 18.73 -10.92
C LYS A 168 -23.85 19.14 -12.40
N GLY A 169 -23.60 18.22 -13.33
CA GLY A 169 -23.59 18.53 -14.77
C GLY A 169 -22.46 19.46 -15.20
N VAL A 170 -21.28 19.35 -14.56
CA VAL A 170 -20.10 20.19 -14.81
C VAL A 170 -18.86 19.35 -15.10
N ASP A 171 -17.89 19.96 -15.77
CA ASP A 171 -16.60 19.33 -16.02
C ASP A 171 -15.76 19.21 -14.74
N ILE A 172 -14.81 18.28 -14.73
CA ILE A 172 -13.91 18.09 -13.61
C ILE A 172 -12.91 19.26 -13.53
N SER A 173 -12.95 19.96 -12.41
CA SER A 173 -12.03 21.05 -12.08
C SER A 173 -11.44 20.85 -10.67
N LEU A 174 -10.43 21.65 -10.33
CA LEU A 174 -9.83 21.60 -8.98
C LEU A 174 -10.84 21.94 -7.88
N GLU A 175 -11.82 22.81 -8.16
CA GLU A 175 -12.90 23.18 -7.23
C GLU A 175 -13.79 21.96 -6.94
N ILE A 176 -14.22 21.26 -7.99
CA ILE A 176 -15.03 20.04 -7.88
C ILE A 176 -14.26 18.94 -7.12
N ILE A 177 -12.96 18.78 -7.36
CA ILE A 177 -12.14 17.81 -6.64
C ILE A 177 -12.05 18.16 -5.16
N LYS A 178 -11.75 19.42 -4.82
CA LYS A 178 -11.66 19.87 -3.41
C LYS A 178 -12.98 19.67 -2.68
N GLU A 179 -14.09 19.95 -3.32
CA GLU A 179 -15.42 19.73 -2.76
C GLU A 179 -15.71 18.25 -2.57
N SER A 180 -15.47 17.43 -3.62
CA SER A 180 -15.72 15.98 -3.60
C SER A 180 -14.88 15.25 -2.56
N LEU A 181 -13.62 15.67 -2.37
CA LEU A 181 -12.66 15.03 -1.47
C LEU A 181 -12.51 15.76 -0.12
N LYS A 182 -13.43 16.67 0.21
CA LYS A 182 -13.37 17.48 1.45
C LYS A 182 -13.12 16.63 2.70
N ASP A 183 -13.81 15.49 2.82
CA ASP A 183 -13.66 14.60 3.97
C ASP A 183 -12.27 13.95 4.01
N VAL A 184 -11.78 13.49 2.86
CA VAL A 184 -10.44 12.89 2.71
C VAL A 184 -9.36 13.91 3.07
N LEU A 185 -9.50 15.14 2.55
CA LEU A 185 -8.59 16.24 2.84
C LEU A 185 -8.61 16.64 4.32
N ALA A 186 -9.80 16.64 4.94
CA ALA A 186 -9.95 16.96 6.36
C ALA A 186 -9.34 15.88 7.27
N ILE A 187 -9.52 14.60 6.95
CA ILE A 187 -8.90 13.50 7.68
C ILE A 187 -7.38 13.62 7.57
N ARG A 188 -6.86 13.80 6.36
CA ARG A 188 -5.43 13.96 6.12
C ARG A 188 -4.84 15.14 6.89
N ALA A 189 -5.50 16.30 6.87
CA ALA A 189 -5.06 17.47 7.63
C ALA A 189 -5.05 17.25 9.15
N ARG A 190 -5.92 16.36 9.67
CA ARG A 190 -5.91 15.94 11.08
C ARG A 190 -4.81 14.94 11.40
N THR A 191 -4.53 14.02 10.48
CA THR A 191 -3.55 12.96 10.67
C THR A 191 -2.13 13.46 10.43
N ILE A 192 -1.91 14.30 9.41
CA ILE A 192 -0.61 14.88 9.07
C ILE A 192 -0.53 16.31 9.61
N ASN A 193 -0.20 16.43 10.87
CA ASN A 193 0.11 17.71 11.53
C ASN A 193 1.47 17.63 12.23
N ILE A 194 2.03 18.77 12.63
CA ILE A 194 3.37 18.82 13.22
C ILE A 194 3.46 17.96 14.50
N GLU A 195 2.42 17.93 15.32
CA GLU A 195 2.40 17.16 16.56
C GLU A 195 2.47 15.66 16.30
N ASN A 196 1.73 15.17 15.30
CA ASN A 196 1.80 13.76 14.90
C ASN A 196 3.15 13.40 14.28
N ILE A 197 3.72 14.29 13.45
CA ILE A 197 5.08 14.10 12.89
C ILE A 197 6.10 14.01 14.03
N GLN A 198 6.03 14.88 15.02
CA GLN A 198 6.93 14.83 16.17
C GLN A 198 6.76 13.51 16.95
N ARG A 199 5.52 13.06 17.16
CA ARG A 199 5.23 11.81 17.87
C ARG A 199 5.83 10.61 17.13
N VAL A 200 5.59 10.48 15.84
CA VAL A 200 6.09 9.36 15.02
C VAL A 200 7.62 9.35 15.01
N VAL A 201 8.27 10.51 14.84
CA VAL A 201 9.75 10.62 14.87
C VAL A 201 10.32 10.25 16.24
N VAL A 202 9.67 10.67 17.33
CA VAL A 202 10.07 10.35 18.70
C VAL A 202 9.98 8.84 18.95
N GLU A 203 8.90 8.20 18.52
CA GLU A 203 8.71 6.75 18.64
C GLU A 203 9.74 5.98 17.80
N TYR A 204 9.95 6.38 16.56
CA TYR A 204 10.88 5.73 15.63
C TYR A 204 12.32 5.73 16.14
N PHE A 205 12.81 6.91 16.57
CA PHE A 205 14.18 7.05 17.10
C PHE A 205 14.30 6.76 18.61
N ARG A 206 13.19 6.45 19.30
CA ARG A 206 13.13 6.19 20.74
C ARG A 206 13.78 7.31 21.57
N ILE A 207 13.48 8.55 21.24
CA ILE A 207 13.97 9.75 21.92
C ILE A 207 12.83 10.47 22.63
N PRO A 208 13.06 11.18 23.73
CA PRO A 208 12.02 11.98 24.39
C PRO A 208 11.62 13.20 23.55
N LEU A 209 10.34 13.54 23.50
CA LEU A 209 9.82 14.73 22.79
C LEU A 209 10.51 16.03 23.29
N LYS A 210 10.79 16.10 24.59
CA LYS A 210 11.54 17.22 25.19
C LYS A 210 12.92 17.41 24.56
N GLU A 211 13.60 16.34 24.18
CA GLU A 211 14.91 16.40 23.54
C GLU A 211 14.80 16.70 22.03
N LEU A 212 13.76 16.24 21.38
CA LEU A 212 13.46 16.60 19.99
C LEU A 212 13.30 18.13 19.87
N ASN A 213 12.54 18.74 20.77
CA ASN A 213 12.28 20.20 20.79
C ASN A 213 13.34 20.99 21.57
N GLY A 214 14.24 20.30 22.27
CA GLY A 214 15.25 20.90 23.12
C GLY A 214 16.45 21.52 22.39
N PRO A 215 17.33 22.24 23.10
CA PRO A 215 18.47 22.97 22.51
C PRO A 215 19.65 22.06 22.14
N LYS A 216 19.68 20.80 22.57
CA LYS A 216 20.82 19.90 22.36
C LYS A 216 21.12 19.72 20.86
N ARG A 217 22.41 19.82 20.50
CA ARG A 217 22.93 19.72 19.11
C ARG A 217 23.65 18.41 18.81
N THR A 218 23.65 17.45 19.74
CA THR A 218 24.23 16.12 19.49
C THR A 218 23.50 15.41 18.35
N ARG A 219 24.23 14.64 17.55
CA ARG A 219 23.73 13.98 16.35
C ARG A 219 22.47 13.13 16.61
N ILE A 220 22.40 12.50 17.81
CA ILE A 220 21.27 11.66 18.24
C ILE A 220 19.96 12.44 18.25
N TYR A 221 19.96 13.74 18.58
CA TYR A 221 18.77 14.59 18.63
C TYR A 221 18.65 15.53 17.41
N ALA A 222 19.80 15.96 16.88
CA ALA A 222 19.83 16.91 15.78
C ALA A 222 19.32 16.29 14.47
N ARG A 223 19.71 15.06 14.14
CA ARG A 223 19.26 14.37 12.94
C ARG A 223 17.76 14.06 12.93
N PRO A 224 17.18 13.42 13.97
CA PRO A 224 15.73 13.25 14.05
C PRO A 224 14.96 14.57 13.96
N ARG A 225 15.46 15.63 14.60
CA ARG A 225 14.85 16.96 14.52
C ARG A 225 14.87 17.53 13.12
N GLN A 226 15.98 17.42 12.40
CA GLN A 226 16.09 17.84 11.01
C GLN A 226 15.11 17.06 10.12
N MET A 227 15.02 15.73 10.30
CA MET A 227 14.04 14.90 9.61
C MET A 227 12.61 15.35 9.88
N ALA A 228 12.27 15.57 11.16
CA ALA A 228 10.93 16.01 11.54
C ALA A 228 10.56 17.38 10.96
N MET A 229 11.50 18.33 10.92
CA MET A 229 11.30 19.63 10.27
C MET A 229 11.14 19.49 8.75
N GLY A 230 11.94 18.63 8.11
CA GLY A 230 11.83 18.35 6.68
C GLY A 230 10.48 17.69 6.33
N LEU A 231 10.06 16.69 7.12
CA LEU A 231 8.76 16.04 6.99
C LEU A 231 7.59 17.02 7.21
N ALA A 232 7.69 17.89 8.23
CA ALA A 232 6.69 18.92 8.47
C ALA A 232 6.56 19.88 7.26
N ARG A 233 7.68 20.27 6.64
CA ARG A 233 7.65 21.11 5.44
C ARG A 233 7.12 20.39 4.21
N GLU A 234 7.46 19.10 4.04
CA GLU A 234 7.03 18.30 2.88
C GLU A 234 5.55 17.88 2.96
N LEU A 235 5.05 17.57 4.17
CA LEU A 235 3.75 16.95 4.36
C LEU A 235 2.66 17.94 4.83
N THR A 236 3.02 19.12 5.33
CA THR A 236 2.06 20.12 5.80
C THR A 236 2.15 21.42 4.98
N ASN A 237 1.15 22.27 5.09
CA ASN A 237 1.16 23.62 4.49
C ASN A 237 1.72 24.69 5.45
N GLU A 238 2.34 24.25 6.56
CA GLU A 238 2.83 25.18 7.58
C GLU A 238 4.03 26.00 7.08
N SER A 239 4.09 27.23 7.52
CA SER A 239 5.20 28.13 7.19
C SER A 239 6.46 27.78 7.99
N PHE A 240 7.64 28.19 7.50
CA PHE A 240 8.88 28.01 8.24
C PHE A 240 8.86 28.58 9.65
N PRO A 241 8.28 29.79 9.90
CA PRO A 241 8.08 30.31 11.25
C PRO A 241 7.21 29.41 12.13
N ASP A 242 6.08 28.90 11.62
CA ASP A 242 5.16 28.05 12.38
C ASP A 242 5.82 26.72 12.75
N ILE A 243 6.53 26.10 11.79
CA ILE A 243 7.35 24.91 12.07
C ILE A 243 8.40 25.24 13.14
N GLY A 244 9.11 26.37 13.03
CA GLY A 244 10.11 26.77 14.01
C GLY A 244 9.52 26.91 15.42
N LEU A 245 8.35 27.51 15.54
CA LEU A 245 7.62 27.67 16.80
C LEU A 245 7.30 26.32 17.43
N ALA A 246 6.77 25.39 16.65
CA ALA A 246 6.41 24.04 17.11
C ALA A 246 7.63 23.20 17.55
N PHE A 247 8.82 23.45 16.99
CA PHE A 247 10.06 22.78 17.36
C PHE A 247 10.89 23.51 18.43
N GLY A 248 10.20 24.13 19.40
CA GLY A 248 10.83 24.78 20.56
C GLY A 248 11.21 26.23 20.34
N GLY A 249 10.47 26.99 19.51
CA GLY A 249 10.67 28.41 19.27
C GLY A 249 11.91 28.71 18.44
N ARG A 250 12.22 27.89 17.45
CA ARG A 250 13.38 28.08 16.58
C ARG A 250 13.09 29.10 15.50
N ASP A 251 14.10 29.85 15.13
CA ASP A 251 14.03 30.78 14.03
C ASP A 251 13.78 30.05 12.69
N HIS A 252 13.04 30.69 11.78
CA HIS A 252 12.71 30.19 10.46
C HIS A 252 13.96 29.80 9.64
N SER A 253 15.07 30.52 9.79
CA SER A 253 16.34 30.20 9.13
C SER A 253 16.91 28.84 9.58
N THR A 254 16.69 28.47 10.85
CA THR A 254 17.07 27.13 11.36
C THR A 254 16.27 26.03 10.67
N VAL A 255 14.98 26.26 10.43
CA VAL A 255 14.11 25.30 9.72
C VAL A 255 14.50 25.19 8.25
N MET A 256 14.75 26.32 7.57
CA MET A 256 15.24 26.33 6.18
C MET A 256 16.54 25.51 6.04
N HIS A 257 17.53 25.83 6.88
CA HIS A 257 18.79 25.08 6.88
C HIS A 257 18.60 23.58 7.20
N ALA A 258 17.66 23.22 8.09
CA ALA A 258 17.32 21.84 8.36
C ALA A 258 16.75 21.14 7.11
N CYS A 259 15.85 21.78 6.37
CA CYS A 259 15.31 21.25 5.12
C CYS A 259 16.38 21.05 4.04
N GLU A 260 17.26 22.02 3.86
CA GLU A 260 18.40 21.90 2.94
C GLU A 260 19.31 20.72 3.32
N LYS A 261 19.62 20.59 4.62
CA LYS A 261 20.44 19.49 5.12
C LYS A 261 19.77 18.13 4.97
N VAL A 262 18.46 18.05 5.11
CA VAL A 262 17.70 16.82 4.81
C VAL A 262 17.87 16.42 3.36
N GLN A 263 17.72 17.34 2.41
CA GLN A 263 17.91 17.05 0.98
C GLN A 263 19.33 16.57 0.67
N GLU A 264 20.34 17.23 1.24
CA GLU A 264 21.74 16.80 1.10
C GLU A 264 21.97 15.39 1.65
N LEU A 265 21.46 15.11 2.85
CA LEU A 265 21.64 13.82 3.52
C LEU A 265 20.88 12.67 2.85
N ARG A 266 19.70 12.93 2.30
CA ARG A 266 18.96 11.94 1.50
C ARG A 266 19.76 11.48 0.27
N ASN A 267 20.60 12.35 -0.29
CA ASN A 267 21.41 12.02 -1.45
C ASN A 267 22.78 11.41 -1.10
N SER A 268 23.29 11.64 0.12
CA SER A 268 24.67 11.28 0.49
C SER A 268 24.79 10.21 1.58
N ASP A 269 23.72 9.94 2.35
CA ASP A 269 23.72 8.98 3.46
C ASP A 269 22.57 7.98 3.28
N PRO A 270 22.85 6.74 2.80
CA PRO A 270 21.81 5.73 2.54
C PRO A 270 20.95 5.41 3.77
N ASN A 271 21.55 5.33 4.96
CA ASN A 271 20.81 5.05 6.20
C ASN A 271 19.84 6.19 6.52
N PHE A 272 20.26 7.44 6.30
CA PHE A 272 19.38 8.59 6.48
C PHE A 272 18.23 8.59 5.48
N ALA A 273 18.50 8.22 4.23
CA ALA A 273 17.46 8.11 3.20
C ALA A 273 16.43 7.03 3.53
N GLU A 274 16.89 5.88 4.03
CA GLU A 274 16.05 4.77 4.46
C GLU A 274 15.16 5.17 5.66
N ASP A 275 15.74 5.75 6.71
CA ASP A 275 15.00 6.26 7.86
C ASP A 275 13.93 7.29 7.45
N TYR A 276 14.30 8.22 6.55
CA TYR A 276 13.36 9.23 6.05
C TYR A 276 12.21 8.61 5.27
N HIS A 277 12.49 7.61 4.44
CA HIS A 277 11.48 6.87 3.68
C HIS A 277 10.53 6.09 4.61
N ASN A 278 11.06 5.42 5.62
CA ASN A 278 10.27 4.68 6.61
C ASN A 278 9.35 5.61 7.40
N LEU A 279 9.85 6.78 7.81
CA LEU A 279 9.03 7.80 8.49
C LEU A 279 7.92 8.35 7.58
N LEU A 280 8.21 8.58 6.28
CA LEU A 280 7.19 8.96 5.30
C LEU A 280 6.08 7.92 5.21
N LYS A 281 6.44 6.63 5.12
CA LYS A 281 5.46 5.53 5.11
C LYS A 281 4.59 5.55 6.36
N LEU A 282 5.19 5.63 7.54
CA LEU A 282 4.46 5.65 8.83
C LEU A 282 3.51 6.83 9.00
N LEU A 283 3.81 7.97 8.38
CA LEU A 283 2.96 9.17 8.44
C LEU A 283 1.86 9.19 7.38
N GLN A 284 1.94 8.32 6.37
CA GLN A 284 0.99 8.24 5.26
C GLN A 284 0.02 7.06 5.36
N THR A 285 0.27 6.14 6.32
CA THR A 285 -0.64 5.05 6.71
C THR A 285 -1.57 5.50 7.81
#